data_bf072169f67975a0449ed85451c5fbbb
#
_entry.id   bf072169f67975a0449ed85451c5fbbb
#
_cell.length_a   1.000
_cell.length_b   1.000
_cell.length_c   1.000
_cell.angle_alpha   90.00
_cell.angle_beta   90.00
_cell.angle_gamma   90.00
#
_symmetry.space_group_name_H-M   'P 1'
#
loop_
_entity.id
_entity.type
_entity.pdbx_description
1 polymer ?
#
loop_
_entity_poly.entity_id
_entity_poly.type
_entity_poly.pdbx_seq_one_letter_code
_entity_poly.pdbx_strand_id
1 'polypeptide(L)'
;GLYGLLKPLDLMLPYRLEMGTKLKNPKGENLYQFWGDTIADLINQRMADNEQTTLINLASNEYFKSVNPKKISADIITPRFEDGKDGQYKVVSFYAKKARGLMVRFAAENQLTTAQQLKDFNLEDYQFIENASSSTEYVFRRDNK
;
A
#
# COMPACT_ATOMS: atom_id res chain seq x y z
N GLY A 1 3.60 10.87 3.38
CA GLY A 1 3.74 11.64 4.60
C GLY A 1 4.57 12.90 4.43
N LEU A 2 5.15 13.43 5.51
CA LEU A 2 5.94 14.67 5.48
C LEU A 2 7.18 14.58 4.56
N TYR A 3 7.79 13.41 4.49
CA TYR A 3 9.02 13.18 3.72
C TYR A 3 8.79 12.66 2.29
N GLY A 4 7.56 12.54 1.86
CA GLY A 4 7.23 12.03 0.52
C GLY A 4 7.56 10.54 0.36
N LEU A 5 8.22 10.20 -0.76
CA LEU A 5 8.62 8.82 -1.09
C LEU A 5 10.01 8.53 -0.53
N LEU A 6 10.09 7.52 0.33
CA LEU A 6 11.32 7.07 0.98
C LEU A 6 11.71 5.67 0.52
N LYS A 7 13.01 5.36 0.56
CA LYS A 7 13.54 4.01 0.50
C LYS A 7 13.52 3.39 1.91
N PRO A 8 13.58 2.06 2.04
CA PRO A 8 13.51 1.40 3.35
C PRO A 8 14.58 1.83 4.37
N LEU A 9 15.76 2.26 3.90
CA LEU A 9 16.88 2.66 4.75
C LEU A 9 17.12 4.18 4.80
N ASP A 10 16.22 4.98 4.22
CA ASP A 10 16.34 6.44 4.33
C ASP A 10 16.08 6.88 5.77
N LEU A 11 16.97 7.75 6.27
CA LEU A 11 16.84 8.29 7.61
C LEU A 11 15.75 9.36 7.65
N MET A 12 14.94 9.33 8.71
CA MET A 12 13.91 10.34 8.96
C MET A 12 13.78 10.62 10.46
N LEU A 13 13.44 11.85 10.78
CA LEU A 13 13.08 12.20 12.15
C LEU A 13 11.64 11.72 12.46
N PRO A 14 11.37 11.28 13.70
CA PRO A 14 10.02 10.92 14.11
C PRO A 14 9.10 12.16 14.04
N TYR A 15 7.89 11.98 13.54
CA TYR A 15 6.87 13.02 13.51
C TYR A 15 5.48 12.41 13.64
N ARG A 16 4.51 13.23 14.05
CA ARG A 16 3.09 12.86 14.06
C ARG A 16 2.30 13.94 13.36
N LEU A 17 1.93 13.70 12.11
CA LEU A 17 1.15 14.60 11.29
C LEU A 17 0.30 13.77 10.32
N GLU A 18 -1.02 13.93 10.39
CA GLU A 18 -1.94 13.32 9.44
C GLU A 18 -1.94 14.12 8.12
N MET A 19 -2.11 13.41 7.00
CA MET A 19 -2.04 14.02 5.66
C MET A 19 -3.10 15.09 5.42
N GLY A 20 -4.28 14.92 6.01
CA GLY A 20 -5.40 15.84 5.90
C GLY A 20 -5.38 17.01 6.89
N THR A 21 -4.43 17.04 7.82
CA THR A 21 -4.31 18.14 8.77
C THR A 21 -4.13 19.47 8.05
N LYS A 22 -4.86 20.49 8.49
CA LYS A 22 -4.70 21.86 7.96
C LYS A 22 -3.31 22.37 8.30
N LEU A 23 -2.45 22.38 7.30
CA LEU A 23 -1.07 22.87 7.35
C LEU A 23 -0.85 23.80 6.15
N LYS A 24 -1.13 25.07 6.36
CA LYS A 24 -0.94 26.09 5.32
C LYS A 24 0.52 26.13 4.87
N ASN A 25 0.74 26.04 3.59
CA ASN A 25 2.05 26.00 2.97
C ASN A 25 2.00 26.71 1.60
N PRO A 26 3.16 26.97 0.94
CA PRO A 26 3.18 27.69 -0.34
C PRO A 26 2.39 27.03 -1.48
N LYS A 27 2.08 25.73 -1.38
CA LYS A 27 1.36 24.97 -2.41
C LYS A 27 -0.10 24.65 -2.03
N GLY A 28 -0.55 25.03 -0.82
CA GLY A 28 -1.91 24.79 -0.39
C GLY A 28 -2.08 24.69 1.13
N GLU A 29 -3.15 24.01 1.57
CA GLU A 29 -3.57 23.99 2.97
C GLU A 29 -3.31 22.66 3.70
N ASN A 30 -2.74 21.67 3.01
CA ASN A 30 -2.44 20.34 3.56
C ASN A 30 -1.35 19.63 2.76
N LEU A 31 -0.92 18.45 3.22
CA LEU A 31 0.12 17.69 2.55
C LEU A 31 -0.30 17.09 1.20
N TYR A 32 -1.57 16.82 0.97
CA TYR A 32 -2.04 16.37 -0.34
C TYR A 32 -1.80 17.43 -1.41
N GLN A 33 -2.15 18.67 -1.11
CA GLN A 33 -1.93 19.80 -2.01
C GLN A 33 -0.45 20.12 -2.16
N PHE A 34 0.32 20.00 -1.07
CA PHE A 34 1.76 20.20 -1.11
C PHE A 34 2.46 19.27 -2.08
N TRP A 35 2.12 17.98 -2.04
CA TRP A 35 2.75 16.97 -2.90
C TRP A 35 2.21 17.00 -4.33
N GLY A 36 0.92 17.29 -4.53
CA GLY A 36 0.31 17.29 -5.87
C GLY A 36 0.64 16.00 -6.62
N ASP A 37 1.23 16.12 -7.81
CA ASP A 37 1.63 14.99 -8.65
C ASP A 37 3.09 14.51 -8.40
N THR A 38 3.86 15.22 -7.59
CA THR A 38 5.30 14.96 -7.39
C THR A 38 5.61 13.51 -7.00
N ILE A 39 4.77 12.89 -6.15
CA ILE A 39 4.99 11.50 -5.72
C ILE A 39 4.70 10.53 -6.86
N ALA A 40 3.65 10.79 -7.66
CA ALA A 40 3.33 9.97 -8.82
C ALA A 40 4.46 10.01 -9.86
N ASP A 41 4.98 11.21 -10.16
CA ASP A 41 6.07 11.40 -11.11
C ASP A 41 7.32 10.63 -10.69
N LEU A 42 7.69 10.69 -9.39
CA LEU A 42 8.82 9.94 -8.85
C LEU A 42 8.60 8.40 -8.92
N ILE A 43 7.38 7.93 -8.68
CA ILE A 43 7.06 6.51 -8.81
C ILE A 43 7.17 6.09 -10.26
N ASN A 44 6.56 6.83 -11.19
CA ASN A 44 6.60 6.52 -12.62
C ASN A 44 8.04 6.49 -13.14
N GLN A 45 8.87 7.44 -12.75
CA GLN A 45 10.29 7.44 -13.09
C GLN A 45 11.00 6.18 -12.59
N ARG A 46 10.82 5.82 -11.31
CA ARG A 46 11.45 4.61 -10.74
C ARG A 46 10.95 3.33 -11.38
N MET A 47 9.66 3.26 -11.73
CA MET A 47 9.09 2.12 -12.45
C MET A 47 9.73 1.96 -13.82
N ALA A 48 9.87 3.06 -14.57
CA ALA A 48 10.51 3.08 -15.89
C ALA A 48 12.00 2.70 -15.79
N ASP A 49 12.74 3.26 -14.84
CA ASP A 49 14.17 2.98 -14.64
C ASP A 49 14.45 1.49 -14.30
N ASN A 50 13.46 0.79 -13.74
CA ASN A 50 13.57 -0.62 -13.37
C ASN A 50 12.72 -1.55 -14.26
N GLU A 51 12.19 -1.06 -15.37
CA GLU A 51 11.35 -1.81 -16.30
C GLU A 51 10.15 -2.51 -15.63
N GLN A 52 9.59 -1.87 -14.58
CA GLN A 52 8.47 -2.42 -13.82
C GLN A 52 7.13 -1.89 -14.36
N THR A 53 6.16 -2.79 -14.51
CA THR A 53 4.82 -2.47 -15.02
C THR A 53 3.73 -2.58 -13.96
N THR A 54 4.04 -3.12 -12.79
CA THR A 54 3.07 -3.37 -11.70
C THR A 54 3.53 -2.75 -10.39
N LEU A 55 2.66 -1.97 -9.77
CA LEU A 55 2.85 -1.37 -8.45
C LEU A 55 1.98 -2.07 -7.42
N ILE A 56 2.59 -2.66 -6.38
CA ILE A 56 1.86 -3.24 -5.26
C ILE A 56 1.61 -2.17 -4.21
N ASN A 57 0.33 -1.83 -4.00
CA ASN A 57 -0.07 -0.85 -3.01
C ASN A 57 -0.29 -1.48 -1.63
N LEU A 58 0.68 -1.37 -0.75
CA LEU A 58 0.59 -1.77 0.66
C LEU A 58 0.50 -0.57 1.61
N ALA A 59 0.31 0.65 1.09
CA ALA A 59 0.07 1.83 1.89
C ALA A 59 -1.36 1.86 2.46
N SER A 60 -1.59 2.65 3.51
CA SER A 60 -2.95 2.96 3.94
C SER A 60 -3.65 3.86 2.92
N ASN A 61 -4.98 3.85 2.92
CA ASN A 61 -5.76 4.72 2.03
C ASN A 61 -5.39 6.20 2.19
N GLU A 62 -5.13 6.63 3.42
CA GLU A 62 -4.68 7.99 3.73
C GLU A 62 -3.39 8.35 3.00
N TYR A 63 -2.37 7.49 3.11
CA TYR A 63 -1.08 7.75 2.44
C TYR A 63 -1.15 7.52 0.94
N PHE A 64 -1.86 6.49 0.48
CA PHE A 64 -1.96 6.21 -0.96
C PHE A 64 -2.71 7.31 -1.72
N LYS A 65 -3.67 7.98 -1.09
CA LYS A 65 -4.34 9.15 -1.66
C LYS A 65 -3.36 10.25 -2.09
N SER A 66 -2.23 10.40 -1.38
CA SER A 66 -1.20 11.38 -1.74
C SER A 66 -0.38 11.04 -2.99
N VAL A 67 -0.47 9.80 -3.45
CA VAL A 67 0.21 9.34 -4.67
C VAL A 67 -0.49 9.82 -5.94
N ASN A 68 -1.77 10.21 -5.85
CA ASN A 68 -2.61 10.49 -7.02
C ASN A 68 -2.65 9.29 -8.00
N PRO A 69 -3.33 8.17 -7.66
CA PRO A 69 -3.26 6.92 -8.43
C PRO A 69 -3.60 7.05 -9.91
N LYS A 70 -4.41 8.05 -10.27
CA LYS A 70 -4.78 8.33 -11.67
C LYS A 70 -3.60 8.74 -12.55
N LYS A 71 -2.50 9.17 -11.94
CA LYS A 71 -1.26 9.58 -12.62
C LYS A 71 -0.21 8.47 -12.68
N ILE A 72 -0.44 7.35 -12.03
CA ILE A 72 0.46 6.19 -12.11
C ILE A 72 0.27 5.49 -13.44
N SER A 73 1.37 5.26 -14.14
CA SER A 73 1.38 4.60 -15.45
C SER A 73 1.35 3.06 -15.36
N ALA A 74 1.74 2.51 -14.20
CA ALA A 74 1.76 1.07 -13.96
C ALA A 74 0.39 0.55 -13.52
N ASP A 75 0.16 -0.74 -13.70
CA ASP A 75 -0.97 -1.44 -13.12
C ASP A 75 -0.85 -1.47 -11.58
N ILE A 76 -1.89 -1.04 -10.89
CA ILE A 76 -1.89 -1.01 -9.42
C ILE A 76 -2.65 -2.22 -8.90
N ILE A 77 -1.99 -3.03 -8.07
CA ILE A 77 -2.61 -4.13 -7.33
C ILE A 77 -2.59 -3.79 -5.84
N THR A 78 -3.75 -3.85 -5.21
CA THR A 78 -3.92 -3.54 -3.78
C THR A 78 -4.30 -4.80 -3.01
N PRO A 79 -3.39 -5.39 -2.21
CA PRO A 79 -3.75 -6.41 -1.25
C PRO A 79 -4.68 -5.86 -0.16
N ARG A 80 -5.80 -6.55 0.06
CA ARG A 80 -6.82 -6.22 1.05
C ARG A 80 -6.91 -7.34 2.08
N PHE A 81 -6.79 -6.99 3.34
CA PHE A 81 -6.82 -7.93 4.45
C PHE A 81 -8.10 -7.79 5.25
N GLU A 82 -8.85 -8.88 5.36
CA GLU A 82 -10.13 -8.95 6.05
C GLU A 82 -10.07 -9.99 7.16
N ASP A 83 -10.60 -9.61 8.31
CA ASP A 83 -10.75 -10.46 9.49
C ASP A 83 -12.23 -10.70 9.76
N GLY A 84 -12.59 -11.92 10.11
CA GLY A 84 -13.99 -12.23 10.36
C GLY A 84 -14.22 -13.64 10.84
N LYS A 85 -15.50 -14.05 10.80
CA LYS A 85 -15.97 -15.38 11.18
C LYS A 85 -17.31 -15.66 10.51
N ASP A 86 -17.59 -16.92 10.23
CA ASP A 86 -18.89 -17.38 9.73
C ASP A 86 -19.35 -16.64 8.45
N GLY A 87 -18.41 -16.36 7.55
CA GLY A 87 -18.70 -15.69 6.28
C GLY A 87 -18.80 -14.16 6.35
N GLN A 88 -18.69 -13.57 7.54
CA GLN A 88 -18.73 -12.14 7.73
C GLN A 88 -17.34 -11.57 7.93
N TYR A 89 -16.74 -11.01 6.87
CA TYR A 89 -15.39 -10.49 6.87
C TYR A 89 -15.38 -8.98 6.66
N LYS A 90 -14.46 -8.29 7.35
CA LYS A 90 -14.27 -6.84 7.23
C LYS A 90 -12.81 -6.46 7.44
N VAL A 91 -12.42 -5.32 6.90
CA VAL A 91 -11.09 -4.73 7.18
C VAL A 91 -11.07 -4.19 8.61
N VAL A 92 -10.19 -4.74 9.45
CA VAL A 92 -9.90 -4.23 10.79
C VAL A 92 -8.58 -3.47 10.73
N SER A 93 -8.64 -2.16 10.93
CA SER A 93 -7.51 -1.24 10.67
C SER A 93 -6.18 -1.68 11.29
N PHE A 94 -6.21 -2.08 12.57
CA PHE A 94 -5.01 -2.53 13.28
C PHE A 94 -4.41 -3.80 12.66
N TYR A 95 -5.24 -4.81 12.38
CA TYR A 95 -4.80 -6.07 11.78
C TYR A 95 -4.35 -5.88 10.33
N ALA A 96 -5.08 -5.11 9.55
CA ALA A 96 -4.70 -4.79 8.17
C ALA A 96 -3.36 -4.05 8.10
N LYS A 97 -3.07 -3.14 9.04
CA LYS A 97 -1.76 -2.49 9.14
C LYS A 97 -0.63 -3.49 9.35
N LYS A 98 -0.81 -4.43 10.29
CA LYS A 98 0.16 -5.50 10.57
C LYS A 98 0.33 -6.42 9.37
N ALA A 99 -0.75 -6.88 8.77
CA ALA A 99 -0.74 -7.78 7.61
C ALA A 99 -0.01 -7.17 6.40
N ARG A 100 -0.20 -5.88 6.12
CA ARG A 100 0.56 -5.18 5.07
C ARG A 100 2.06 -5.19 5.33
N GLY A 101 2.48 -4.97 6.58
CA GLY A 101 3.89 -5.09 6.97
C GLY A 101 4.44 -6.50 6.81
N LEU A 102 3.66 -7.52 7.19
CA LEU A 102 4.02 -8.92 7.00
C LEU A 102 4.13 -9.30 5.51
N MET A 103 3.27 -8.75 4.66
CA MET A 103 3.35 -8.99 3.21
C MET A 103 4.60 -8.36 2.58
N VAL A 104 5.02 -7.17 3.03
CA VAL A 104 6.32 -6.59 2.61
C VAL A 104 7.46 -7.53 2.98
N ARG A 105 7.46 -8.03 4.21
CA ARG A 105 8.46 -8.98 4.70
C ARG A 105 8.45 -10.28 3.89
N PHE A 106 7.28 -10.86 3.69
CA PHE A 106 7.09 -12.08 2.89
C PHE A 106 7.63 -11.90 1.47
N ALA A 107 7.30 -10.79 0.82
CA ALA A 107 7.79 -10.50 -0.54
C ALA A 107 9.31 -10.37 -0.59
N ALA A 108 9.92 -9.70 0.39
CA ALA A 108 11.37 -9.53 0.45
C ALA A 108 12.11 -10.85 0.76
N GLU A 109 11.65 -11.60 1.78
CA GLU A 109 12.27 -12.88 2.18
C GLU A 109 12.19 -13.95 1.10
N ASN A 110 11.10 -13.97 0.33
CA ASN A 110 10.91 -14.92 -0.78
C ASN A 110 11.34 -14.37 -2.15
N GLN A 111 11.91 -13.16 -2.19
CA GLN A 111 12.43 -12.52 -3.42
C GLN A 111 11.40 -12.52 -4.55
N LEU A 112 10.15 -12.16 -4.24
CA LEU A 112 9.07 -12.18 -5.21
C LEU A 112 9.33 -11.22 -6.37
N THR A 113 9.10 -11.69 -7.58
CA THR A 113 9.31 -10.93 -8.83
C THR A 113 8.02 -10.63 -9.57
N THR A 114 6.92 -11.29 -9.22
CA THR A 114 5.61 -11.09 -9.82
C THR A 114 4.53 -10.89 -8.77
N ALA A 115 3.49 -10.13 -9.12
CA ALA A 115 2.34 -9.93 -8.24
C ALA A 115 1.57 -11.23 -7.96
N GLN A 116 1.58 -12.18 -8.90
CA GLN A 116 0.91 -13.47 -8.74
C GLN A 116 1.42 -14.24 -7.53
N GLN A 117 2.71 -14.18 -7.26
CA GLN A 117 3.34 -14.86 -6.12
C GLN A 117 2.88 -14.34 -4.76
N LEU A 118 2.28 -13.13 -4.69
CA LEU A 118 1.65 -12.63 -3.46
C LEU A 118 0.46 -13.49 -3.01
N LYS A 119 -0.17 -14.22 -3.92
CA LYS A 119 -1.32 -15.10 -3.60
C LYS A 119 -0.92 -16.26 -2.67
N ASP A 120 0.36 -16.59 -2.59
CA ASP A 120 0.91 -17.61 -1.69
C ASP A 120 1.10 -17.11 -0.24
N PHE A 121 0.81 -15.82 0.01
CA PHE A 121 0.91 -15.26 1.35
C PHE A 121 -0.04 -15.94 2.33
N ASN A 122 0.53 -16.50 3.41
CA ASN A 122 -0.20 -17.29 4.41
C ASN A 122 0.19 -16.96 5.87
N LEU A 123 0.90 -15.85 6.10
CA LEU A 123 1.32 -15.48 7.45
C LEU A 123 0.11 -15.08 8.30
N GLU A 124 0.15 -15.48 9.57
CA GLU A 124 -0.93 -15.25 10.55
C GLU A 124 -2.30 -15.77 10.08
N ASP A 125 -2.33 -16.93 9.46
CA ASP A 125 -3.54 -17.62 9.00
C ASP A 125 -4.33 -16.90 7.88
N TYR A 126 -3.78 -15.83 7.30
CA TYR A 126 -4.37 -15.22 6.11
C TYR A 126 -4.27 -16.14 4.90
N GLN A 127 -5.32 -16.21 4.13
CA GLN A 127 -5.40 -16.99 2.89
C GLN A 127 -5.96 -16.12 1.76
N PHE A 128 -5.41 -16.28 0.57
CA PHE A 128 -5.92 -15.64 -0.64
C PHE A 128 -7.31 -16.19 -0.99
N ILE A 129 -8.25 -15.30 -1.33
CA ILE A 129 -9.63 -15.64 -1.66
C ILE A 129 -9.93 -15.25 -3.11
N GLU A 130 -9.81 -16.20 -4.02
CA GLU A 130 -9.99 -15.98 -5.47
C GLU A 130 -11.35 -15.33 -5.79
N ASN A 131 -12.45 -15.88 -5.25
CA ASN A 131 -13.81 -15.41 -5.55
C ASN A 131 -14.14 -14.01 -5.00
N ALA A 132 -13.31 -13.48 -4.09
CA ALA A 132 -13.44 -12.13 -3.55
C ALA A 132 -12.46 -11.14 -4.19
N SER A 133 -11.55 -11.64 -5.02
CA SER A 133 -10.46 -10.87 -5.62
C SER A 133 -10.79 -10.44 -7.05
N SER A 134 -10.03 -9.47 -7.54
CA SER A 134 -10.04 -9.00 -8.93
C SER A 134 -8.61 -8.87 -9.46
N SER A 135 -8.45 -8.42 -10.70
CA SER A 135 -7.13 -8.13 -11.29
C SER A 135 -6.38 -7.00 -10.57
N THR A 136 -7.10 -6.12 -9.86
CA THR A 136 -6.54 -4.94 -9.19
C THR A 136 -6.63 -4.99 -7.66
N GLU A 137 -7.37 -5.93 -7.09
CA GLU A 137 -7.50 -6.11 -5.65
C GLU A 137 -7.38 -7.59 -5.27
N TYR A 138 -6.36 -7.93 -4.49
CA TYR A 138 -6.15 -9.28 -3.96
C TYR A 138 -6.65 -9.36 -2.52
N VAL A 139 -7.72 -10.12 -2.28
CA VAL A 139 -8.36 -10.26 -0.97
C VAL A 139 -7.76 -11.44 -0.22
N PHE A 140 -7.32 -11.15 1.01
CA PHE A 140 -6.83 -12.14 1.96
C PHE A 140 -7.72 -12.15 3.19
N ARG A 141 -8.17 -13.32 3.61
CA ARG A 141 -9.04 -13.49 4.78
C ARG A 141 -8.41 -14.41 5.80
N ARG A 142 -8.73 -14.14 7.05
CA ARG A 142 -8.52 -15.08 8.15
C ARG A 142 -9.71 -15.08 9.08
N ASP A 143 -9.93 -16.23 9.74
CA ASP A 143 -10.93 -16.35 10.77
C ASP A 143 -10.37 -15.83 12.11
N ASN A 144 -11.19 -15.04 12.81
CA ASN A 144 -10.91 -14.65 14.18
C ASN A 144 -11.07 -15.88 15.08
N LYS A 145 -10.04 -16.16 15.88
CA LYS A 145 -10.06 -17.21 16.92
C LYS A 145 -10.97 -16.81 18.07
#